data_1484c2af934a0ca0d222bc6a67fba1eb
#
_entry.id   1484c2af934a0ca0d222bc6a67fba1eb
#
_cell.length_a   1.000
_cell.length_b   1.000
_cell.length_c   1.000
_cell.angle_alpha   90.00
_cell.angle_beta   90.00
_cell.angle_gamma   90.00
#
_symmetry.space_group_name_H-M   'P 1'
#
loop_
_entity.id
_entity.type
_entity.pdbx_description
1 polymer ?
#
loop_
_entity_poly.entity_id
_entity_poly.type
_entity_poly.pdbx_seq_one_letter_code
_entity_poly.pdbx_strand_id
1 'polypeptide(L)'
;MSRRLKRKKIRACLQEPEQQVVAVDELLEPFRQAIGPDFDAYRNHCRRVYLICIAFAGGEDEAVRRKAAIASVFHDLGIWTAGTFDYIKPSRLLAKSHLETIGKPEWVDEIQAMIEQHHKLSSYRPNPSWMVEPFRKADWIDVSRGMLRFGLDDVYVVDVLDAFPNEGFHKMLLRLTVDRMKSHPFDPLPMFRW
;
A
#
# COMPACT_ATOMS: atom_id res chain seq x y z
N MET A 1 3.05 25.09 13.33
CA MET A 1 4.19 24.14 13.59
C MET A 1 5.26 24.38 12.54
N SER A 2 6.49 24.75 12.92
CA SER A 2 7.57 25.17 11.98
C SER A 2 8.00 24.03 11.06
N ARG A 3 8.32 24.33 9.77
CA ARG A 3 8.89 23.39 8.78
C ARG A 3 10.09 22.59 9.33
N ARG A 4 10.88 23.22 10.21
CA ARG A 4 12.06 22.61 10.86
C ARG A 4 11.69 21.53 11.89
N LEU A 5 10.57 21.68 12.60
CA LEU A 5 10.03 20.68 13.52
C LEU A 5 9.43 19.49 12.78
N LYS A 6 8.73 19.71 11.64
CA LYS A 6 8.27 18.63 10.76
C LYS A 6 9.43 17.81 10.21
N ARG A 7 10.49 18.45 9.69
CA ARG A 7 11.71 17.78 9.19
C ARG A 7 12.41 16.95 10.27
N LYS A 8 12.47 17.45 11.52
CA LYS A 8 13.09 16.73 12.62
C LYS A 8 12.27 15.51 13.07
N LYS A 9 10.90 15.61 13.05
CA LYS A 9 9.99 14.49 13.31
C LYS A 9 10.05 13.42 12.20
N ILE A 10 10.15 13.82 10.94
CA ILE A 10 10.24 12.89 9.79
C ILE A 10 11.57 12.11 9.83
N ARG A 11 12.70 12.76 10.13
CA ARG A 11 13.99 12.07 10.31
C ARG A 11 14.02 11.12 11.51
N ALA A 12 13.32 11.45 12.60
CA ALA A 12 13.16 10.54 13.72
C ALA A 12 12.29 9.31 13.36
N CYS A 13 11.44 9.42 12.34
CA CYS A 13 10.58 8.32 11.91
C CYS A 13 11.31 7.23 11.13
N LEU A 14 12.51 7.49 10.58
CA LEU A 14 13.32 6.49 9.86
C LEU A 14 14.51 5.96 10.67
N GLN A 15 14.56 6.25 11.98
CA GLN A 15 15.47 5.51 12.85
C GLN A 15 14.93 4.07 12.93
N GLU A 16 15.70 3.11 12.39
CA GLU A 16 15.38 1.69 12.34
C GLU A 16 14.09 1.38 11.53
N PRO A 17 14.09 1.63 10.20
CA PRO A 17 12.90 1.42 9.35
C PRO A 17 12.40 -0.03 9.40
N GLU A 18 13.29 -1.00 9.64
CA GLU A 18 12.93 -2.41 9.76
C GLU A 18 12.05 -2.69 10.98
N GLN A 19 12.27 -2.01 12.12
CA GLN A 19 11.42 -2.18 13.30
C GLN A 19 10.01 -1.60 13.08
N GLN A 20 9.89 -0.58 12.26
CA GLN A 20 8.60 0.04 12.00
C GLN A 20 7.68 -0.80 11.11
N VAL A 21 8.23 -1.70 10.31
CA VAL A 21 7.47 -2.53 9.35
C VAL A 21 7.17 -3.94 9.85
N VAL A 22 7.53 -4.28 11.08
CA VAL A 22 7.30 -5.61 11.68
C VAL A 22 5.84 -6.04 11.54
N ALA A 23 4.88 -5.15 11.80
CA ALA A 23 3.46 -5.46 11.66
C ALA A 23 3.05 -5.78 10.22
N VAL A 24 3.70 -5.17 9.21
CA VAL A 24 3.49 -5.51 7.79
C VAL A 24 4.01 -6.90 7.50
N ASP A 25 5.21 -7.22 8.00
CA ASP A 25 5.85 -8.52 7.76
C ASP A 25 5.07 -9.66 8.40
N GLU A 26 4.65 -9.50 9.66
CA GLU A 26 3.84 -10.49 10.37
C GLU A 26 2.49 -10.76 9.69
N LEU A 27 1.83 -9.71 9.20
CA LEU A 27 0.56 -9.83 8.47
C LEU A 27 0.72 -10.49 7.10
N LEU A 28 1.86 -10.28 6.42
CA LEU A 28 2.11 -10.80 5.08
C LEU A 28 2.65 -12.24 5.09
N GLU A 29 3.39 -12.63 6.12
CA GLU A 29 4.09 -13.92 6.18
C GLU A 29 3.17 -15.14 5.90
N PRO A 30 1.92 -15.21 6.40
CA PRO A 30 1.00 -16.31 6.09
C PRO A 30 0.73 -16.52 4.60
N PHE A 31 0.96 -15.50 3.78
CA PHE A 31 0.71 -15.54 2.34
C PHE A 31 1.95 -15.84 1.50
N ARG A 32 3.11 -16.08 2.12
CA ARG A 32 4.39 -16.34 1.44
C ARG A 32 4.27 -17.41 0.36
N GLN A 33 3.64 -18.53 0.68
CA GLN A 33 3.48 -19.63 -0.28
C GLN A 33 2.57 -19.25 -1.45
N ALA A 34 1.49 -18.54 -1.20
CA ALA A 34 0.56 -18.09 -2.24
C ALA A 34 1.22 -17.07 -3.18
N ILE A 35 2.02 -16.15 -2.64
CA ILE A 35 2.74 -15.13 -3.42
C ILE A 35 3.93 -15.75 -4.18
N GLY A 36 4.58 -16.73 -3.59
CA GLY A 36 5.68 -17.46 -4.23
C GLY A 36 6.90 -16.58 -4.56
N PRO A 37 7.41 -16.63 -5.81
CA PRO A 37 8.64 -15.93 -6.18
C PRO A 37 8.55 -14.40 -6.14
N ASP A 38 7.34 -13.85 -6.12
CA ASP A 38 7.12 -12.40 -6.07
C ASP A 38 7.10 -11.87 -4.61
N PHE A 39 7.29 -12.73 -3.60
CA PHE A 39 7.10 -12.38 -2.19
C PHE A 39 7.97 -11.21 -1.72
N ASP A 40 9.26 -11.23 -1.97
CA ASP A 40 10.16 -10.17 -1.50
C ASP A 40 9.89 -8.84 -2.19
N ALA A 41 9.54 -8.88 -3.49
CA ALA A 41 9.13 -7.72 -4.26
C ALA A 41 7.84 -7.08 -3.68
N TYR A 42 6.83 -7.89 -3.40
CA TYR A 42 5.56 -7.43 -2.83
C TYR A 42 5.72 -6.98 -1.38
N ARG A 43 6.47 -7.71 -0.56
CA ARG A 43 6.78 -7.32 0.82
C ARG A 43 7.40 -5.93 0.89
N ASN A 44 8.41 -5.66 0.07
CA ASN A 44 9.05 -4.35 0.06
C ASN A 44 8.12 -3.25 -0.46
N HIS A 45 7.25 -3.53 -1.43
CA HIS A 45 6.18 -2.62 -1.84
C HIS A 45 5.24 -2.29 -0.67
N CYS A 46 4.70 -3.29 0.03
CA CYS A 46 3.85 -3.10 1.20
C CYS A 46 4.52 -2.24 2.29
N ARG A 47 5.80 -2.50 2.59
CA ARG A 47 6.61 -1.75 3.57
C ARG A 47 6.72 -0.28 3.19
N ARG A 48 7.03 0.03 1.92
CA ARG A 48 7.16 1.40 1.43
C ARG A 48 5.82 2.12 1.44
N VAL A 49 4.74 1.50 0.94
CA VAL A 49 3.39 2.06 0.96
C VAL A 49 2.96 2.36 2.39
N TYR A 50 3.18 1.43 3.33
CA TYR A 50 2.90 1.63 4.76
C TYR A 50 3.62 2.86 5.32
N LEU A 51 4.95 2.94 5.17
CA LEU A 51 5.75 4.05 5.73
C LEU A 51 5.33 5.40 5.15
N ILE A 52 5.10 5.46 3.84
CA ILE A 52 4.67 6.67 3.17
C ILE A 52 3.24 7.05 3.61
N CYS A 53 2.34 6.08 3.77
CA CYS A 53 0.98 6.31 4.24
C CYS A 53 0.97 6.92 5.66
N ILE A 54 1.69 6.34 6.60
CA ILE A 54 1.75 6.87 7.98
C ILE A 54 2.42 8.25 8.05
N ALA A 55 3.36 8.56 7.14
CA ALA A 55 3.96 9.88 7.06
C ALA A 55 2.95 10.96 6.66
N PHE A 56 1.98 10.65 5.78
CA PHE A 56 0.87 11.54 5.46
C PHE A 56 -0.16 11.64 6.58
N ALA A 57 -0.47 10.52 7.24
CA ALA A 57 -1.51 10.44 8.27
C ALA A 57 -1.08 10.96 9.64
N GLY A 58 0.23 11.22 9.84
CA GLY A 58 0.76 11.67 11.13
C GLY A 58 0.94 10.54 12.16
N GLY A 59 1.32 9.38 11.73
CA GLY A 59 1.53 8.05 12.31
C GLY A 59 1.91 7.85 13.80
N GLU A 60 1.44 8.71 14.72
CA GLU A 60 1.64 8.51 16.17
C GLU A 60 0.55 7.61 16.79
N ASP A 61 -0.63 7.56 16.17
CA ASP A 61 -1.78 6.77 16.61
C ASP A 61 -1.61 5.30 16.17
N GLU A 62 -1.75 4.39 17.13
CA GLU A 62 -1.64 2.95 16.88
C GLU A 62 -2.74 2.44 15.93
N ALA A 63 -3.97 2.95 16.03
CA ALA A 63 -5.05 2.56 15.13
C ALA A 63 -4.74 2.98 13.69
N VAL A 64 -4.15 4.16 13.48
CA VAL A 64 -3.66 4.63 12.18
C VAL A 64 -2.61 3.67 11.62
N ARG A 65 -1.62 3.28 12.42
CA ARG A 65 -0.58 2.34 12.01
C ARG A 65 -1.14 0.97 11.65
N ARG A 66 -2.04 0.43 12.48
CA ARG A 66 -2.65 -0.88 12.23
C ARG A 66 -3.51 -0.88 10.97
N LYS A 67 -4.33 0.16 10.73
CA LYS A 67 -5.11 0.30 9.50
C LYS A 67 -4.20 0.40 8.27
N ALA A 68 -3.13 1.21 8.35
CA ALA A 68 -2.16 1.35 7.27
C ALA A 68 -1.48 0.02 6.95
N ALA A 69 -1.05 -0.75 7.97
CA ALA A 69 -0.42 -2.05 7.78
C ALA A 69 -1.37 -3.05 7.10
N ILE A 70 -2.62 -3.14 7.59
CA ILE A 70 -3.65 -4.01 7.00
C ILE A 70 -3.91 -3.61 5.54
N ALA A 71 -4.17 -2.33 5.27
CA ALA A 71 -4.40 -1.88 3.90
C ALA A 71 -3.20 -2.18 2.99
N SER A 72 -1.96 -1.93 3.46
CA SER A 72 -0.74 -2.17 2.68
C SER A 72 -0.54 -3.65 2.34
N VAL A 73 -0.89 -4.57 3.25
CA VAL A 73 -0.75 -6.01 2.99
C VAL A 73 -1.85 -6.53 2.07
N PHE A 74 -3.07 -6.04 2.22
CA PHE A 74 -4.22 -6.64 1.53
C PHE A 74 -4.55 -5.99 0.19
N HIS A 75 -4.07 -4.77 -0.16
CA HIS A 75 -4.58 -4.03 -1.32
C HIS A 75 -4.39 -4.76 -2.65
N ASP A 76 -3.26 -5.41 -2.88
CA ASP A 76 -2.93 -6.15 -4.10
C ASP A 76 -2.94 -7.67 -3.93
N LEU A 77 -3.17 -8.17 -2.71
CA LEU A 77 -3.01 -9.59 -2.36
C LEU A 77 -3.90 -10.52 -3.19
N GLY A 78 -5.02 -10.03 -3.69
CA GLY A 78 -5.91 -10.75 -4.59
C GLY A 78 -5.25 -11.20 -5.90
N ILE A 79 -4.15 -10.56 -6.32
CA ILE A 79 -3.37 -10.97 -7.51
C ILE A 79 -2.98 -12.45 -7.39
N TRP A 80 -2.46 -12.85 -6.26
CA TRP A 80 -1.96 -14.21 -6.04
C TRP A 80 -3.00 -15.13 -5.43
N THR A 81 -3.77 -14.66 -4.45
CA THR A 81 -4.74 -15.50 -3.73
C THR A 81 -5.95 -15.86 -4.56
N ALA A 82 -6.34 -15.04 -5.53
CA ALA A 82 -7.40 -15.31 -6.48
C ALA A 82 -6.89 -15.60 -7.91
N GLY A 83 -5.57 -15.49 -8.13
CA GLY A 83 -4.95 -15.77 -9.44
C GLY A 83 -5.46 -14.85 -10.56
N THR A 84 -5.79 -13.59 -10.24
CA THR A 84 -6.38 -12.66 -11.22
C THR A 84 -5.79 -11.26 -11.13
N PHE A 85 -5.61 -10.62 -12.28
CA PHE A 85 -5.22 -9.21 -12.34
C PHE A 85 -6.40 -8.25 -12.13
N ASP A 86 -7.63 -8.77 -12.07
CA ASP A 86 -8.84 -8.07 -11.57
C ASP A 86 -8.99 -8.34 -10.07
N TYR A 87 -8.06 -7.84 -9.27
CA TYR A 87 -7.80 -8.23 -7.90
C TYR A 87 -8.44 -7.35 -6.82
N ILE A 88 -8.96 -6.17 -7.17
CA ILE A 88 -9.49 -5.22 -6.19
C ILE A 88 -10.59 -5.86 -5.34
N LYS A 89 -11.57 -6.51 -5.97
CA LYS A 89 -12.67 -7.16 -5.24
C LYS A 89 -12.19 -8.33 -4.37
N PRO A 90 -11.37 -9.28 -4.85
CA PRO A 90 -10.77 -10.30 -4.00
C PRO A 90 -9.98 -9.74 -2.81
N SER A 91 -9.14 -8.73 -3.05
CA SER A 91 -8.35 -8.05 -2.00
C SER A 91 -9.24 -7.46 -0.90
N ARG A 92 -10.32 -6.76 -1.28
CA ARG A 92 -11.31 -6.21 -0.33
C ARG A 92 -11.98 -7.28 0.51
N LEU A 93 -12.34 -8.43 -0.09
CA LEU A 93 -12.96 -9.54 0.63
C LEU A 93 -12.00 -10.18 1.63
N LEU A 94 -10.73 -10.35 1.26
CA LEU A 94 -9.69 -10.85 2.18
C LEU A 94 -9.48 -9.90 3.36
N ALA A 95 -9.36 -8.60 3.11
CA ALA A 95 -9.22 -7.60 4.16
C ALA A 95 -10.43 -7.60 5.12
N LYS A 96 -11.66 -7.70 4.58
CA LYS A 96 -12.88 -7.80 5.37
C LYS A 96 -12.85 -9.03 6.27
N SER A 97 -12.56 -10.21 5.72
CA SER A 97 -12.49 -11.46 6.49
C SER A 97 -11.45 -11.38 7.61
N HIS A 98 -10.28 -10.80 7.32
CA HIS A 98 -9.24 -10.58 8.34
C HIS A 98 -9.74 -9.66 9.46
N LEU A 99 -10.37 -8.54 9.12
CA LEU A 99 -10.91 -7.59 10.10
C LEU A 99 -11.99 -8.20 10.99
N GLU A 100 -12.87 -9.02 10.44
CA GLU A 100 -13.88 -9.77 11.20
C GLU A 100 -13.20 -10.75 12.16
N THR A 101 -12.15 -11.45 11.71
CA THR A 101 -11.39 -12.41 12.54
C THR A 101 -10.69 -11.74 13.72
N ILE A 102 -10.13 -10.55 13.53
CA ILE A 102 -9.44 -9.81 14.61
C ILE A 102 -10.38 -8.93 15.44
N GLY A 103 -11.72 -9.02 15.24
CA GLY A 103 -12.71 -8.27 16.00
C GLY A 103 -12.68 -6.77 15.74
N LYS A 104 -12.43 -6.36 14.48
CA LYS A 104 -12.39 -4.95 14.03
C LYS A 104 -13.35 -4.66 12.88
N PRO A 105 -14.64 -5.08 12.96
CA PRO A 105 -15.60 -4.85 11.89
C PRO A 105 -15.84 -3.36 11.60
N GLU A 106 -15.63 -2.48 12.59
CA GLU A 106 -15.76 -1.04 12.46
C GLU A 106 -14.73 -0.39 11.51
N TRP A 107 -13.67 -1.10 11.14
CA TRP A 107 -12.65 -0.62 10.19
C TRP A 107 -12.91 -1.08 8.75
N VAL A 108 -13.90 -1.94 8.53
CA VAL A 108 -14.14 -2.58 7.23
C VAL A 108 -14.37 -1.55 6.14
N ASP A 109 -15.27 -0.60 6.35
CA ASP A 109 -15.64 0.37 5.31
C ASP A 109 -14.46 1.26 4.91
N GLU A 110 -13.69 1.73 5.89
CA GLU A 110 -12.51 2.56 5.62
C GLU A 110 -11.43 1.78 4.88
N ILE A 111 -11.07 0.57 5.36
CA ILE A 111 -10.00 -0.23 4.73
C ILE A 111 -10.42 -0.72 3.34
N GLN A 112 -11.68 -1.11 3.15
CA GLN A 112 -12.18 -1.44 1.82
C GLN A 112 -12.13 -0.24 0.88
N ALA A 113 -12.42 0.97 1.36
CA ALA A 113 -12.29 2.19 0.57
C ALA A 113 -10.81 2.51 0.25
N MET A 114 -9.87 2.29 1.19
CA MET A 114 -8.44 2.42 0.92
C MET A 114 -8.02 1.51 -0.24
N ILE A 115 -8.43 0.23 -0.21
CA ILE A 115 -8.13 -0.76 -1.24
C ILE A 115 -8.80 -0.41 -2.58
N GLU A 116 -10.06 0.03 -2.55
CA GLU A 116 -10.80 0.35 -3.78
C GLU A 116 -10.28 1.59 -4.49
N GLN A 117 -9.80 2.58 -3.73
CA GLN A 117 -9.46 3.89 -4.26
C GLN A 117 -7.96 4.09 -4.56
N HIS A 118 -7.07 3.13 -4.20
CA HIS A 118 -5.63 3.37 -4.25
C HIS A 118 -5.10 3.69 -5.66
N HIS A 119 -5.73 3.17 -6.73
CA HIS A 119 -5.36 3.49 -8.10
C HIS A 119 -6.10 4.69 -8.72
N LYS A 120 -7.07 5.29 -8.02
CA LYS A 120 -7.82 6.41 -8.60
C LYS A 120 -6.91 7.63 -8.83
N LEU A 121 -7.07 8.25 -10.01
CA LEU A 121 -6.32 9.45 -10.38
C LEU A 121 -6.83 10.70 -9.64
N SER A 122 -8.13 10.73 -9.34
CA SER A 122 -8.77 11.83 -8.59
C SER A 122 -8.55 11.68 -7.09
N SER A 123 -8.48 12.81 -6.38
CA SER A 123 -8.40 12.83 -4.92
C SER A 123 -9.68 12.33 -4.27
N TYR A 124 -9.55 11.53 -3.22
CA TYR A 124 -10.67 11.08 -2.42
C TYR A 124 -11.15 12.18 -1.46
N ARG A 125 -12.46 12.49 -1.47
CA ARG A 125 -13.06 13.57 -0.66
C ARG A 125 -14.23 13.15 0.24
N PRO A 126 -14.93 12.01 0.02
CA PRO A 126 -16.18 11.71 0.74
C PRO A 126 -16.01 11.70 2.27
N ASN A 127 -14.96 11.07 2.78
CA ASN A 127 -14.64 11.01 4.22
C ASN A 127 -13.21 11.49 4.45
N PRO A 128 -12.98 12.81 4.63
CA PRO A 128 -11.63 13.38 4.74
C PRO A 128 -10.85 12.91 5.98
N SER A 129 -11.53 12.37 6.99
CA SER A 129 -10.93 11.80 8.21
C SER A 129 -10.39 10.37 8.01
N TRP A 130 -10.80 9.70 6.92
CA TRP A 130 -10.32 8.37 6.58
C TRP A 130 -8.94 8.42 5.93
N MET A 131 -8.20 7.33 6.07
CA MET A 131 -6.85 7.21 5.51
C MET A 131 -6.82 6.93 4.00
N VAL A 132 -7.94 7.00 3.30
CA VAL A 132 -8.05 6.69 1.87
C VAL A 132 -7.14 7.57 1.03
N GLU A 133 -7.15 8.89 1.22
CA GLU A 133 -6.29 9.79 0.45
C GLU A 133 -4.80 9.68 0.82
N PRO A 134 -4.40 9.59 2.10
CA PRO A 134 -3.05 9.20 2.49
C PRO A 134 -2.55 7.93 1.83
N PHE A 135 -3.36 6.86 1.82
CA PHE A 135 -3.01 5.57 1.25
C PHE A 135 -2.87 5.62 -0.28
N ARG A 136 -3.85 6.23 -0.97
CA ARG A 136 -3.79 6.45 -2.41
C ARG A 136 -2.51 7.18 -2.84
N LYS A 137 -2.15 8.25 -2.13
CA LYS A 137 -0.90 8.98 -2.39
C LYS A 137 0.34 8.13 -2.16
N ALA A 138 0.33 7.33 -1.12
CA ALA A 138 1.45 6.46 -0.78
C ALA A 138 1.72 5.44 -1.89
N ASP A 139 0.68 4.77 -2.38
CA ASP A 139 0.80 3.83 -3.48
C ASP A 139 1.30 4.51 -4.76
N TRP A 140 0.72 5.65 -5.16
CA TRP A 140 1.20 6.41 -6.32
C TRP A 140 2.64 6.89 -6.21
N ILE A 141 3.13 7.23 -5.02
CA ILE A 141 4.54 7.57 -4.80
C ILE A 141 5.41 6.34 -5.07
N ASP A 142 5.04 5.19 -4.54
CA ASP A 142 5.81 3.97 -4.71
C ASP A 142 5.81 3.49 -6.16
N VAL A 143 4.66 3.35 -6.78
CA VAL A 143 4.52 2.91 -8.18
C VAL A 143 5.21 3.86 -9.15
N SER A 144 5.22 5.18 -8.88
CA SER A 144 5.97 6.16 -9.67
C SER A 144 7.46 6.23 -9.33
N ARG A 145 7.97 5.38 -8.42
CA ARG A 145 9.36 5.43 -7.91
C ARG A 145 9.72 6.81 -7.36
N GLY A 146 8.80 7.43 -6.66
CA GLY A 146 8.99 8.75 -6.08
C GLY A 146 9.00 9.90 -7.09
N MET A 147 8.59 9.72 -8.35
CA MET A 147 8.38 10.83 -9.28
C MET A 147 7.22 11.73 -8.83
N LEU A 148 6.15 11.14 -8.33
CA LEU A 148 5.07 11.85 -7.65
C LEU A 148 5.42 11.97 -6.16
N ARG A 149 5.17 13.13 -5.54
CA ARG A 149 5.53 13.39 -4.15
C ARG A 149 4.38 13.89 -3.28
N PHE A 150 3.37 14.48 -3.87
CA PHE A 150 2.20 15.05 -3.19
C PHE A 150 2.53 15.95 -1.99
N GLY A 151 3.71 16.61 -2.03
CA GLY A 151 4.19 17.49 -0.96
C GLY A 151 4.90 16.80 0.20
N LEU A 152 5.18 15.50 0.10
CA LEU A 152 6.05 14.80 1.05
C LEU A 152 7.52 15.24 0.82
N ASP A 153 8.32 15.16 1.88
CA ASP A 153 9.75 15.54 1.84
C ASP A 153 10.53 14.59 0.91
N ASP A 154 11.31 15.16 0.00
CA ASP A 154 12.06 14.40 -1.01
C ASP A 154 13.08 13.44 -0.40
N VAL A 155 13.75 13.87 0.67
CA VAL A 155 14.75 13.03 1.35
C VAL A 155 14.07 11.83 1.99
N TYR A 156 12.91 12.05 2.64
CA TYR A 156 12.14 10.96 3.24
C TYR A 156 11.73 9.90 2.22
N VAL A 157 11.21 10.32 1.05
CA VAL A 157 10.80 9.37 0.00
C VAL A 157 11.99 8.57 -0.52
N VAL A 158 13.13 9.22 -0.76
CA VAL A 158 14.37 8.54 -1.19
C VAL A 158 14.82 7.54 -0.12
N ASP A 159 14.88 7.95 1.14
CA ASP A 159 15.31 7.09 2.25
C ASP A 159 14.42 5.84 2.37
N VAL A 160 13.08 5.97 2.19
CA VAL A 160 12.16 4.82 2.18
C VAL A 160 12.40 3.89 1.00
N LEU A 161 12.60 4.45 -0.21
CA LEU A 161 12.86 3.66 -1.40
C LEU A 161 14.20 2.91 -1.34
N ASP A 162 15.21 3.51 -0.73
CA ASP A 162 16.54 2.91 -0.56
C ASP A 162 16.56 1.85 0.55
N ALA A 163 15.80 2.06 1.64
CA ALA A 163 15.69 1.10 2.74
C ALA A 163 15.03 -0.23 2.31
N PHE A 164 14.10 -0.17 1.37
CA PHE A 164 13.36 -1.34 0.87
C PHE A 164 13.44 -1.40 -0.66
N PRO A 165 14.46 -2.05 -1.24
CA PRO A 165 14.67 -2.13 -2.68
C PRO A 165 13.47 -2.72 -3.44
N ASN A 166 13.36 -2.39 -4.71
CA ASN A 166 12.22 -2.76 -5.56
C ASN A 166 12.07 -4.28 -5.79
N GLU A 167 13.17 -5.05 -5.75
CA GLU A 167 13.21 -6.51 -5.90
C GLU A 167 12.40 -7.04 -7.12
N GLY A 168 12.29 -6.22 -8.16
CA GLY A 168 11.57 -6.61 -9.38
C GLY A 168 10.07 -6.34 -9.39
N PHE A 169 9.51 -5.64 -8.41
CA PHE A 169 8.07 -5.33 -8.32
C PHE A 169 7.51 -4.72 -9.62
N HIS A 170 8.15 -3.70 -10.18
CA HIS A 170 7.70 -3.10 -11.44
C HIS A 170 7.81 -4.04 -12.64
N LYS A 171 8.81 -4.94 -12.65
CA LYS A 171 8.95 -5.97 -13.67
C LYS A 171 7.81 -6.98 -13.58
N MET A 172 7.40 -7.33 -12.35
CA MET A 172 6.24 -8.18 -12.08
C MET A 172 4.95 -7.51 -12.60
N LEU A 173 4.70 -6.24 -12.26
CA LEU A 173 3.53 -5.51 -12.76
C LEU A 173 3.47 -5.47 -14.29
N LEU A 174 4.61 -5.23 -14.95
CA LEU A 174 4.69 -5.25 -16.41
C LEU A 174 4.34 -6.64 -16.97
N ARG A 175 4.89 -7.72 -16.38
CA ARG A 175 4.57 -9.09 -16.76
C ARG A 175 3.07 -9.36 -16.67
N LEU A 176 2.44 -9.03 -15.53
CA LEU A 176 1.01 -9.23 -15.31
C LEU A 176 0.16 -8.44 -16.31
N THR A 177 0.55 -7.19 -16.60
CA THR A 177 -0.12 -6.35 -17.61
C THR A 177 -0.03 -6.99 -19.00
N VAL A 178 1.15 -7.43 -19.41
CA VAL A 178 1.36 -8.09 -20.73
C VAL A 178 0.58 -9.40 -20.80
N ASP A 179 0.56 -10.21 -19.75
CA ASP A 179 -0.20 -11.44 -19.74
C ASP A 179 -1.71 -11.19 -19.78
N ARG A 180 -2.20 -10.16 -19.11
CA ARG A 180 -3.60 -9.73 -19.19
C ARG A 180 -3.96 -9.26 -20.60
N MET A 181 -3.10 -8.51 -21.26
CA MET A 181 -3.34 -8.03 -22.63
C MET A 181 -3.54 -9.17 -23.64
N LYS A 182 -2.92 -10.34 -23.45
CA LYS A 182 -3.09 -11.51 -24.34
C LYS A 182 -4.53 -12.03 -24.31
N SER A 183 -5.19 -11.99 -23.17
CA SER A 183 -6.56 -12.48 -22.97
C SER A 183 -7.62 -11.38 -23.01
N HIS A 184 -7.26 -10.15 -22.63
CA HIS A 184 -8.14 -9.00 -22.50
C HIS A 184 -7.50 -7.74 -23.10
N PRO A 185 -7.32 -7.67 -24.44
CA PRO A 185 -6.58 -6.59 -25.08
C PRO A 185 -7.19 -5.20 -24.89
N PHE A 186 -8.52 -5.13 -24.69
CA PHE A 186 -9.24 -3.87 -24.45
C PHE A 186 -9.43 -3.52 -22.97
N ASP A 187 -8.91 -4.35 -22.06
CA ASP A 187 -9.01 -4.16 -20.61
C ASP A 187 -7.73 -4.67 -19.91
N PRO A 188 -6.57 -4.09 -20.25
CA PRO A 188 -5.28 -4.54 -19.74
C PRO A 188 -5.05 -4.19 -18.27
N LEU A 189 -5.73 -3.15 -17.77
CA LEU A 189 -5.59 -2.60 -16.41
C LEU A 189 -6.95 -2.48 -15.73
N PRO A 190 -7.57 -3.62 -15.32
CA PRO A 190 -8.95 -3.64 -14.80
C PRO A 190 -9.13 -2.83 -13.52
N MET A 191 -8.06 -2.60 -12.74
CA MET A 191 -8.07 -1.79 -11.54
C MET A 191 -8.37 -0.30 -11.79
N PHE A 192 -8.26 0.17 -13.04
CA PHE A 192 -8.60 1.55 -13.42
C PHE A 192 -10.04 1.71 -13.93
N ARG A 193 -10.87 0.67 -13.91
CA ARG A 193 -12.31 0.82 -14.23
C ARG A 193 -12.98 1.76 -13.22
N TRP A 194 -13.82 2.63 -13.73
CA TRP A 194 -14.54 3.68 -12.97
C TRP A 194 -15.94 3.22 -12.60
#